data_064eda8e134bb9e5df83c1a411d716a4
#
_entry.id   064eda8e134bb9e5df83c1a411d716a4
#
_cell.length_a   1.000
_cell.length_b   1.000
_cell.length_c   1.000
_cell.angle_alpha   90.00
_cell.angle_beta   90.00
_cell.angle_gamma   90.00
#
_symmetry.space_group_name_H-M   'P 1'
#
loop_
_entity.id
_entity.type
_entity.pdbx_description
1 polymer ?
#
loop_
_entity_poly.entity_id
_entity_poly.type
_entity_poly.pdbx_seq_one_letter_code
_entity_poly.pdbx_strand_id
1 'polypeptide(L)'
;MITARFYLSMLALLLLVGCTIKKDHHENCKNYEEASIKVDVLSNWRVLPDGIHSSFSSSDIRYEKQEIPVLNSSKQWNVSGWRNERLSGQLVLWSKADADEVSIRFTDLQGENGAMISNENIGFNFIRYVITDEFAEGCSPQERKPENYKEILSADVLDNTNCLSIKGKTTQPVWLSLDIPGDAVPGSYIASLELLKGNEVIETLAIHLEVQAQTLPSPGEWAFHLDLWQNPFAVSRVAGVENWSQEHWEELRPVMKMLAGAGQKVITTTINKRPWDGQTEDAYDSMIEWVLHEDGSWSYDYSVFDNWVQFMFDMGIDKQINCYSMVPWGDLYYYDESKGKEVSVTLVPGTSTYNDFWRPFLISFVEHLEEKGWREITCIAMDEIEADVMKIILDLLDETAPGLGVSLADKSQSYRLFPGRITDLCVAQGFVLNENDRDFRSENGFTTTWYVCCAQEFPNVFTFSDPAEGAFIAWHTISAGLDGFLRWAYNNWVKEPLLDSRFRALPAGDTYIVYPGGRSSVRFEKLREGIQDVEKLRILKTKLMTSSTNEASKKLSELENIMKHFQIVERPDNLNSILKDGKKWLDEVSLMFPDGAL
;
A
#
# COMPACT_ATOMS: atom_id res chain seq x y z
N MET A 1 50.93 -67.27 -16.07
CA MET A 1 49.60 -67.29 -15.37
C MET A 1 49.27 -65.89 -14.95
N ILE A 2 48.37 -65.29 -15.61
CA ILE A 2 47.47 -64.24 -15.22
C ILE A 2 46.85 -63.65 -16.52
N THR A 3 45.60 -63.90 -16.70
CA THR A 3 44.79 -63.58 -17.88
C THR A 3 44.31 -62.10 -17.82
N ALA A 4 44.65 -61.35 -18.87
CA ALA A 4 44.10 -60.02 -19.10
C ALA A 4 42.70 -60.10 -19.81
N ARG A 5 41.68 -59.52 -19.27
CA ARG A 5 40.37 -59.32 -19.93
C ARG A 5 40.30 -57.89 -20.46
N PHE A 6 40.16 -57.77 -21.78
CA PHE A 6 39.77 -56.56 -22.50
C PHE A 6 38.30 -56.25 -22.27
N TYR A 7 37.99 -55.03 -21.90
CA TYR A 7 36.62 -54.48 -22.02
C TYR A 7 36.58 -53.45 -23.15
N LEU A 8 35.82 -53.78 -24.17
CA LEU A 8 35.44 -52.90 -25.28
C LEU A 8 34.43 -51.88 -24.79
N SER A 9 34.76 -50.59 -24.81
CA SER A 9 33.81 -49.51 -24.53
C SER A 9 33.11 -49.11 -25.82
N MET A 10 31.82 -49.39 -25.90
CA MET A 10 30.92 -48.95 -26.96
C MET A 10 30.40 -47.54 -26.63
N LEU A 11 30.85 -46.55 -27.37
CA LEU A 11 30.43 -45.14 -27.27
C LEU A 11 29.08 -45.01 -27.97
N ALA A 12 27.99 -44.97 -27.20
CA ALA A 12 26.66 -44.64 -27.70
C ALA A 12 26.48 -43.13 -27.72
N LEU A 13 26.43 -42.56 -28.92
CA LEU A 13 26.12 -41.14 -29.17
C LEU A 13 24.62 -40.96 -29.01
N LEU A 14 24.17 -40.46 -27.85
CA LEU A 14 22.80 -40.03 -27.62
C LEU A 14 22.60 -38.61 -28.20
N LEU A 15 21.99 -38.54 -29.37
CA LEU A 15 21.38 -37.32 -29.90
C LEU A 15 20.22 -36.94 -29.00
N LEU A 16 20.43 -36.00 -28.09
CA LEU A 16 19.37 -35.28 -27.40
C LEU A 16 18.70 -34.32 -28.39
N VAL A 17 17.64 -34.77 -29.04
CA VAL A 17 16.67 -33.88 -29.67
C VAL A 17 15.95 -33.16 -28.54
N GLY A 18 16.34 -31.92 -28.25
CA GLY A 18 15.62 -31.05 -27.36
C GLY A 18 14.26 -30.72 -27.96
N CYS A 19 13.24 -31.51 -27.62
CA CYS A 19 11.85 -31.05 -27.71
C CYS A 19 11.68 -29.96 -26.66
N THR A 20 11.78 -28.71 -27.05
CA THR A 20 11.16 -27.61 -26.33
C THR A 20 9.66 -27.88 -26.33
N ILE A 21 9.18 -28.44 -25.23
CA ILE A 21 7.74 -28.48 -24.94
C ILE A 21 7.35 -27.01 -24.78
N LYS A 22 6.77 -26.43 -25.84
CA LYS A 22 5.94 -25.24 -25.70
C LYS A 22 4.87 -25.63 -24.69
N LYS A 23 4.91 -25.07 -23.50
CA LYS A 23 3.79 -25.11 -22.56
C LYS A 23 2.61 -24.46 -23.31
N ASP A 24 1.71 -25.28 -23.79
CA ASP A 24 0.43 -24.79 -24.29
C ASP A 24 -0.27 -24.13 -23.09
N HIS A 25 -0.35 -22.81 -23.11
CA HIS A 25 -1.14 -22.02 -22.17
C HIS A 25 -2.64 -22.17 -22.49
N HIS A 26 -3.15 -23.38 -22.41
CA HIS A 26 -4.59 -23.65 -22.28
C HIS A 26 -4.95 -23.83 -20.78
N GLU A 27 -4.60 -22.86 -19.94
CA GLU A 27 -5.37 -22.68 -18.72
C GLU A 27 -6.68 -22.02 -19.13
N ASN A 28 -7.80 -22.74 -18.93
CA ASN A 28 -9.14 -22.21 -19.15
C ASN A 28 -9.25 -20.83 -18.49
N CYS A 29 -9.61 -19.81 -19.25
CA CYS A 29 -9.88 -18.47 -18.73
C CYS A 29 -10.88 -18.58 -17.58
N LYS A 30 -10.43 -18.34 -16.36
CA LYS A 30 -11.30 -18.35 -15.18
C LYS A 30 -11.88 -16.94 -15.04
N ASN A 31 -13.13 -16.79 -15.46
CA ASN A 31 -13.87 -15.59 -15.15
C ASN A 31 -14.08 -15.50 -13.63
N TYR A 32 -13.86 -14.33 -13.07
CA TYR A 32 -14.24 -14.04 -11.69
C TYR A 32 -15.73 -13.68 -11.63
N GLU A 33 -16.34 -13.82 -10.46
CA GLU A 33 -17.66 -13.27 -10.19
C GLU A 33 -17.59 -11.72 -10.26
N GLU A 34 -18.48 -11.12 -11.02
CA GLU A 34 -18.51 -9.67 -11.20
C GLU A 34 -19.56 -9.01 -10.33
N ALA A 35 -19.17 -7.90 -9.68
CA ALA A 35 -20.13 -7.01 -9.05
C ALA A 35 -21.12 -6.46 -10.10
N SER A 36 -22.39 -6.41 -9.75
CA SER A 36 -23.45 -5.97 -10.65
C SER A 36 -24.46 -5.10 -9.93
N ILE A 37 -24.74 -3.94 -10.51
CA ILE A 37 -25.80 -3.02 -10.07
C ILE A 37 -26.67 -2.63 -11.26
N LYS A 38 -27.86 -2.08 -10.98
CA LYS A 38 -28.69 -1.48 -12.03
C LYS A 38 -28.19 -0.08 -12.35
N VAL A 39 -27.76 0.14 -13.59
CA VAL A 39 -27.30 1.44 -14.09
C VAL A 39 -28.08 1.84 -15.32
N ASP A 40 -28.41 3.09 -15.45
CA ASP A 40 -28.92 3.66 -16.69
C ASP A 40 -27.76 3.87 -17.66
N VAL A 41 -27.73 3.08 -18.75
CA VAL A 41 -26.69 3.16 -19.77
C VAL A 41 -27.01 4.32 -20.72
N LEU A 42 -26.12 5.31 -20.76
CA LEU A 42 -26.28 6.50 -21.62
C LEU A 42 -25.67 6.31 -22.99
N SER A 43 -24.64 5.46 -23.11
CA SER A 43 -23.89 5.23 -24.35
C SER A 43 -24.70 4.50 -25.42
N ASN A 44 -24.61 4.99 -26.65
CA ASN A 44 -25.16 4.31 -27.82
C ASN A 44 -24.14 3.32 -28.42
N TRP A 45 -24.04 2.14 -27.86
CA TRP A 45 -23.12 1.09 -28.30
C TRP A 45 -23.28 0.64 -29.75
N ARG A 46 -24.41 0.95 -30.41
CA ARG A 46 -24.67 0.58 -31.82
C ARG A 46 -23.80 1.35 -32.81
N VAL A 47 -23.25 2.49 -32.41
CA VAL A 47 -22.41 3.34 -33.29
C VAL A 47 -20.99 2.80 -33.43
N LEU A 48 -20.55 1.88 -32.53
CA LEU A 48 -19.21 1.33 -32.61
C LEU A 48 -19.09 0.31 -33.77
N PRO A 49 -17.91 0.25 -34.42
CA PRO A 49 -17.54 -0.87 -35.29
C PRO A 49 -17.55 -2.20 -34.53
N ASP A 50 -17.48 -3.33 -35.28
CA ASP A 50 -17.32 -4.65 -34.69
C ASP A 50 -15.88 -4.84 -34.17
N GLY A 51 -15.74 -5.71 -33.18
CA GLY A 51 -14.45 -6.07 -32.59
C GLY A 51 -14.20 -5.43 -31.23
N ILE A 52 -13.03 -5.73 -30.68
CA ILE A 52 -12.52 -5.12 -29.45
C ILE A 52 -11.77 -3.85 -29.85
N HIS A 53 -12.11 -2.77 -29.20
CA HIS A 53 -11.39 -1.50 -29.31
C HIS A 53 -10.43 -1.38 -28.13
N SER A 54 -9.28 -0.75 -28.34
CA SER A 54 -8.30 -0.51 -27.29
C SER A 54 -7.70 0.89 -27.39
N SER A 55 -7.25 1.44 -26.29
CA SER A 55 -6.45 2.66 -26.22
C SER A 55 -5.65 2.72 -24.94
N PHE A 56 -4.42 3.17 -25.00
CA PHE A 56 -3.74 3.64 -23.80
C PHE A 56 -4.42 4.90 -23.26
N SER A 57 -4.41 5.03 -21.95
CA SER A 57 -4.98 6.18 -21.24
C SER A 57 -4.22 6.47 -19.96
N SER A 58 -4.54 7.60 -19.30
CA SER A 58 -4.00 7.93 -17.98
C SER A 58 -4.48 6.96 -16.92
N SER A 59 -3.59 6.54 -16.03
CA SER A 59 -3.92 5.79 -14.81
C SER A 59 -4.66 6.61 -13.75
N ASP A 60 -4.80 7.92 -13.99
CA ASP A 60 -5.53 8.85 -13.10
C ASP A 60 -7.03 8.91 -13.39
N ILE A 61 -7.51 8.14 -14.37
CA ILE A 61 -8.91 8.16 -14.80
C ILE A 61 -9.56 6.80 -14.55
N ARG A 62 -10.74 6.80 -13.92
CA ARG A 62 -11.63 5.64 -13.86
C ARG A 62 -12.64 5.67 -14.99
N TYR A 63 -12.93 4.50 -15.53
CA TYR A 63 -13.92 4.33 -16.60
C TYR A 63 -15.13 3.59 -16.05
N GLU A 64 -16.32 4.07 -16.41
CA GLU A 64 -17.58 3.40 -16.08
C GLU A 64 -17.75 2.12 -16.89
N LYS A 65 -18.16 1.04 -16.24
CA LYS A 65 -18.22 -0.29 -16.86
C LYS A 65 -19.14 -0.35 -18.08
N GLN A 66 -20.27 0.34 -18.04
CA GLN A 66 -21.32 0.23 -19.06
C GLN A 66 -21.35 1.42 -20.04
N GLU A 67 -20.36 2.30 -19.96
CA GLU A 67 -20.24 3.45 -20.85
C GLU A 67 -19.09 3.29 -21.85
N ILE A 68 -19.25 3.86 -23.06
CA ILE A 68 -18.17 3.97 -24.03
C ILE A 68 -17.15 4.97 -23.48
N PRO A 69 -15.86 4.62 -23.39
CA PRO A 69 -14.88 5.50 -22.77
C PRO A 69 -14.68 6.77 -23.61
N VAL A 70 -14.72 7.92 -22.95
CA VAL A 70 -14.36 9.21 -23.56
C VAL A 70 -12.85 9.41 -23.34
N LEU A 71 -12.08 9.28 -24.41
CA LEU A 71 -10.62 9.39 -24.36
C LEU A 71 -10.03 9.85 -25.70
N ASN A 72 -8.82 10.40 -25.66
CA ASN A 72 -8.00 10.61 -26.85
C ASN A 72 -7.30 9.30 -27.20
N SER A 73 -7.66 8.69 -28.33
CA SER A 73 -7.13 7.38 -28.72
C SER A 73 -5.62 7.43 -28.91
N SER A 74 -4.91 6.54 -28.21
CA SER A 74 -3.47 6.33 -28.33
C SER A 74 -3.12 4.86 -28.47
N LYS A 75 -2.30 4.53 -29.46
CA LYS A 75 -1.73 3.19 -29.65
C LYS A 75 -0.29 3.09 -29.13
N GLN A 76 0.16 4.12 -28.41
CA GLN A 76 1.50 4.19 -27.84
C GLN A 76 1.41 4.59 -26.36
N TRP A 77 2.16 3.88 -25.52
CA TRP A 77 2.45 4.25 -24.15
C TRP A 77 3.88 4.79 -24.08
N ASN A 78 4.00 6.10 -23.95
CA ASN A 78 5.28 6.77 -23.80
C ASN A 78 5.49 7.08 -22.32
N VAL A 79 6.57 6.58 -21.75
CA VAL A 79 6.85 6.67 -20.32
C VAL A 79 8.34 6.82 -20.07
N SER A 80 8.69 7.54 -19.01
CA SER A 80 10.07 7.79 -18.57
C SER A 80 10.18 7.43 -17.10
N GLY A 81 11.32 6.89 -16.69
CA GLY A 81 11.55 6.56 -15.29
C GLY A 81 13.00 6.34 -14.92
N TRP A 82 13.24 6.32 -13.62
CA TRP A 82 14.55 6.01 -13.04
C TRP A 82 14.75 4.50 -12.95
N ARG A 83 15.97 4.05 -12.85
CA ARG A 83 16.27 2.66 -12.48
C ARG A 83 15.70 2.36 -11.09
N ASN A 84 15.24 1.13 -10.83
CA ASN A 84 14.49 0.70 -9.64
C ASN A 84 13.10 1.35 -9.46
N GLU A 85 12.62 2.12 -10.44
CA GLU A 85 11.28 2.69 -10.39
C GLU A 85 10.24 1.72 -10.97
N ARG A 86 9.06 1.68 -10.34
CA ARG A 86 7.88 1.02 -10.89
C ARG A 86 6.98 2.05 -11.52
N LEU A 87 6.77 1.90 -12.80
CA LEU A 87 5.91 2.76 -13.61
C LEU A 87 4.52 2.14 -13.77
N SER A 88 3.51 2.99 -13.82
CA SER A 88 2.12 2.60 -13.98
C SER A 88 1.51 3.18 -15.24
N GLY A 89 0.64 2.41 -15.90
CA GLY A 89 -0.13 2.83 -17.06
C GLY A 89 -1.49 2.17 -17.12
N GLN A 90 -2.33 2.59 -18.05
CA GLN A 90 -3.65 2.00 -18.24
C GLN A 90 -3.90 1.74 -19.73
N LEU A 91 -4.37 0.54 -20.04
CA LEU A 91 -4.98 0.20 -21.32
C LEU A 91 -6.47 0.05 -21.09
N VAL A 92 -7.29 0.67 -21.94
CA VAL A 92 -8.74 0.55 -21.87
C VAL A 92 -9.22 -0.27 -23.04
N LEU A 93 -9.99 -1.32 -22.77
CA LEU A 93 -10.64 -2.18 -23.75
C LEU A 93 -12.15 -1.94 -23.71
N TRP A 94 -12.82 -1.94 -24.88
CA TRP A 94 -14.27 -1.87 -24.93
C TRP A 94 -14.81 -2.57 -26.19
N SER A 95 -16.00 -3.16 -26.07
CA SER A 95 -16.64 -3.87 -27.19
C SER A 95 -18.15 -3.80 -27.10
N LYS A 96 -18.83 -3.76 -28.23
CA LYS A 96 -20.30 -3.87 -28.29
C LYS A 96 -20.81 -5.32 -28.23
N ALA A 97 -19.95 -6.30 -28.48
CA ALA A 97 -20.25 -7.73 -28.45
C ALA A 97 -19.35 -8.46 -27.44
N ASP A 98 -19.79 -9.65 -27.01
CA ASP A 98 -18.97 -10.51 -26.15
C ASP A 98 -17.65 -10.88 -26.83
N ALA A 99 -16.58 -10.89 -26.05
CA ALA A 99 -15.25 -11.30 -26.49
C ALA A 99 -14.65 -12.26 -25.47
N ASP A 100 -14.56 -13.53 -25.86
CA ASP A 100 -14.00 -14.57 -25.01
C ASP A 100 -12.49 -14.67 -25.13
N GLU A 101 -11.84 -15.15 -24.08
CA GLU A 101 -10.41 -15.47 -24.03
C GLU A 101 -9.51 -14.28 -24.39
N VAL A 102 -9.81 -13.09 -23.86
CA VAL A 102 -8.98 -11.90 -24.03
C VAL A 102 -7.79 -11.96 -23.07
N SER A 103 -6.58 -11.83 -23.63
CA SER A 103 -5.32 -11.81 -22.87
C SER A 103 -4.33 -10.82 -23.47
N ILE A 104 -3.23 -10.58 -22.74
CA ILE A 104 -2.17 -9.65 -23.16
C ILE A 104 -0.82 -10.36 -23.08
N ARG A 105 0.05 -10.07 -24.05
CA ARG A 105 1.43 -10.54 -24.08
C ARG A 105 2.37 -9.38 -24.40
N PHE A 106 3.56 -9.39 -23.81
CA PHE A 106 4.59 -8.39 -24.08
C PHE A 106 5.80 -9.03 -24.78
N THR A 107 6.47 -8.25 -25.63
CA THR A 107 7.83 -8.57 -26.07
C THR A 107 8.84 -7.97 -25.09
N ASP A 108 10.09 -8.44 -25.13
CA ASP A 108 11.18 -7.76 -24.43
C ASP A 108 11.33 -6.31 -24.91
N LEU A 109 11.71 -5.42 -24.00
CA LEU A 109 12.06 -4.04 -24.34
C LEU A 109 13.46 -4.03 -24.97
N GLN A 110 13.53 -3.63 -26.23
CA GLN A 110 14.76 -3.55 -27.01
C GLN A 110 15.29 -2.12 -26.97
N GLY A 111 16.50 -1.95 -26.43
CA GLY A 111 17.22 -0.69 -26.42
C GLY A 111 18.31 -0.61 -27.48
N GLU A 112 19.01 0.51 -27.53
CA GLU A 112 20.16 0.71 -28.41
C GLU A 112 21.34 -0.19 -28.02
N ASN A 113 22.24 -0.47 -28.98
CA ASN A 113 23.46 -1.25 -28.79
C ASN A 113 23.27 -2.65 -28.18
N GLY A 114 22.09 -3.24 -28.35
CA GLY A 114 21.76 -4.57 -27.82
C GLY A 114 21.37 -4.58 -26.34
N ALA A 115 21.14 -3.42 -25.73
CA ALA A 115 20.54 -3.34 -24.40
C ALA A 115 19.14 -3.95 -24.41
N MET A 116 18.77 -4.67 -23.37
CA MET A 116 17.48 -5.36 -23.29
C MET A 116 16.98 -5.36 -21.85
N ILE A 117 15.68 -5.13 -21.66
CA ILE A 117 14.97 -5.39 -20.41
C ILE A 117 13.95 -6.50 -20.70
N SER A 118 13.99 -7.58 -19.92
CA SER A 118 13.09 -8.73 -20.09
C SER A 118 11.63 -8.33 -19.92
N ASN A 119 10.73 -8.92 -20.70
CA ASN A 119 9.29 -8.76 -20.57
C ASN A 119 8.72 -9.24 -19.25
N GLU A 120 9.48 -10.00 -18.44
CA GLU A 120 9.13 -10.36 -17.06
C GLU A 120 9.02 -9.14 -16.15
N ASN A 121 9.61 -7.99 -16.54
CA ASN A 121 9.49 -6.72 -15.84
C ASN A 121 8.22 -5.93 -16.22
N ILE A 122 7.42 -6.43 -17.15
CA ILE A 122 6.15 -5.80 -17.54
C ILE A 122 5.00 -6.71 -17.11
N GLY A 123 4.10 -6.16 -16.30
CA GLY A 123 2.91 -6.85 -15.84
C GLY A 123 1.62 -6.19 -16.30
N PHE A 124 0.53 -6.96 -16.29
CA PHE A 124 -0.81 -6.41 -16.45
C PHE A 124 -1.80 -7.05 -15.49
N ASN A 125 -2.85 -6.32 -15.14
CA ASN A 125 -3.97 -6.80 -14.35
C ASN A 125 -5.27 -6.28 -14.94
N PHE A 126 -6.24 -7.13 -15.21
CA PHE A 126 -7.60 -6.66 -15.49
C PHE A 126 -8.15 -5.97 -14.24
N ILE A 127 -8.67 -4.75 -14.39
CA ILE A 127 -9.22 -4.03 -13.25
C ILE A 127 -10.65 -4.47 -13.03
N ARG A 128 -10.91 -5.15 -11.89
CA ARG A 128 -12.25 -5.55 -11.48
C ARG A 128 -13.02 -4.37 -10.93
N TYR A 129 -14.33 -4.37 -11.17
CA TYR A 129 -15.25 -3.43 -10.58
C TYR A 129 -15.78 -3.97 -9.25
N VAL A 130 -15.89 -3.08 -8.25
CA VAL A 130 -16.53 -3.35 -6.96
C VAL A 130 -17.67 -2.36 -6.74
N ILE A 131 -18.68 -2.76 -5.97
CA ILE A 131 -19.70 -1.84 -5.51
C ILE A 131 -19.07 -0.88 -4.51
N THR A 132 -19.35 0.40 -4.69
CA THR A 132 -18.97 1.50 -3.82
C THR A 132 -20.17 2.41 -3.58
N ASP A 133 -19.99 3.42 -2.77
CA ASP A 133 -20.94 4.50 -2.51
C ASP A 133 -20.32 5.86 -2.85
N GLU A 134 -20.75 6.89 -2.17
CA GLU A 134 -20.28 8.26 -2.33
C GLU A 134 -19.91 8.85 -0.97
N PHE A 135 -19.16 9.95 -0.97
CA PHE A 135 -18.81 10.63 0.27
C PHE A 135 -20.06 11.26 0.91
N ALA A 136 -20.12 11.17 2.22
CA ALA A 136 -20.94 12.01 3.07
C ALA A 136 -20.29 12.11 4.44
N GLU A 137 -20.38 13.24 5.05
CA GLU A 137 -19.81 13.51 6.36
C GLU A 137 -20.32 12.53 7.42
N GLY A 138 -19.42 12.18 8.34
CA GLY A 138 -19.71 11.33 9.48
C GLY A 138 -19.15 9.92 9.37
N CYS A 139 -18.84 9.35 10.53
CA CYS A 139 -18.23 8.04 10.69
C CYS A 139 -19.11 7.08 11.52
N SER A 140 -20.29 7.51 11.92
CA SER A 140 -21.19 6.73 12.77
C SER A 140 -22.55 6.46 12.09
N PRO A 141 -23.29 5.41 12.50
CA PRO A 141 -24.62 5.12 11.96
C PRO A 141 -25.66 6.23 12.18
N GLN A 142 -25.41 7.14 13.13
CA GLN A 142 -26.26 8.30 13.39
C GLN A 142 -26.03 9.40 12.36
N GLU A 143 -24.80 9.55 11.90
CA GLU A 143 -24.38 10.61 10.97
C GLU A 143 -24.51 10.15 9.51
N ARG A 144 -24.06 8.95 9.20
CA ARG A 144 -24.02 8.40 7.85
C ARG A 144 -24.82 7.10 7.73
N LYS A 145 -25.75 7.06 6.79
CA LYS A 145 -26.64 5.92 6.53
C LYS A 145 -26.41 5.37 5.12
N PRO A 146 -25.65 4.29 4.97
CA PRO A 146 -25.27 3.73 3.65
C PRO A 146 -26.45 3.45 2.73
N GLU A 147 -27.61 3.09 3.28
CA GLU A 147 -28.84 2.85 2.52
C GLU A 147 -29.40 4.08 1.79
N ASN A 148 -28.93 5.28 2.14
CA ASN A 148 -29.34 6.52 1.50
C ASN A 148 -28.46 6.90 0.29
N TYR A 149 -27.38 6.18 0.04
CA TYR A 149 -26.42 6.51 -1.01
C TYR A 149 -26.61 5.66 -2.24
N LYS A 150 -26.30 6.25 -3.40
CA LYS A 150 -26.32 5.55 -4.67
C LYS A 150 -25.22 4.50 -4.72
N GLU A 151 -25.58 3.29 -5.11
CA GLU A 151 -24.61 2.26 -5.46
C GLU A 151 -23.92 2.62 -6.79
N ILE A 152 -22.59 2.58 -6.81
CA ILE A 152 -21.76 2.87 -7.97
C ILE A 152 -20.82 1.71 -8.18
N LEU A 153 -20.44 1.42 -9.42
CA LEU A 153 -19.35 0.49 -9.74
C LEU A 153 -18.04 1.27 -9.91
N SER A 154 -17.05 0.94 -9.11
CA SER A 154 -15.72 1.51 -9.20
C SER A 154 -14.70 0.47 -9.71
N ALA A 155 -13.95 0.81 -10.74
CA ALA A 155 -12.82 0.03 -11.23
C ALA A 155 -11.63 0.21 -10.27
N ASP A 156 -11.36 -0.78 -9.39
CA ASP A 156 -10.36 -0.62 -8.33
C ASP A 156 -9.44 -1.83 -8.11
N VAL A 157 -9.96 -3.08 -8.22
CA VAL A 157 -9.16 -4.28 -7.93
C VAL A 157 -8.25 -4.63 -9.09
N LEU A 158 -6.95 -4.76 -8.85
CA LEU A 158 -6.01 -5.32 -9.82
C LEU A 158 -6.05 -6.85 -9.72
N ASP A 159 -6.85 -7.50 -10.57
CA ASP A 159 -7.05 -8.95 -10.50
C ASP A 159 -5.86 -9.73 -11.06
N ASN A 160 -5.59 -10.90 -10.47
CA ASN A 160 -4.47 -11.77 -10.87
C ASN A 160 -4.81 -12.68 -12.06
N THR A 161 -5.98 -12.49 -12.69
CA THR A 161 -6.40 -13.26 -13.87
C THR A 161 -5.60 -12.85 -15.11
N ASN A 162 -5.04 -13.82 -15.83
CA ASN A 162 -4.28 -13.60 -17.05
C ASN A 162 -5.14 -13.59 -18.33
N CYS A 163 -6.38 -14.01 -18.22
CA CYS A 163 -7.32 -14.17 -19.33
C CYS A 163 -8.75 -13.93 -18.86
N LEU A 164 -9.53 -13.14 -19.60
CA LEU A 164 -10.87 -12.72 -19.23
C LEU A 164 -11.83 -12.78 -20.43
N SER A 165 -13.08 -13.21 -20.20
CA SER A 165 -14.18 -13.00 -21.16
C SER A 165 -14.85 -11.67 -20.88
N ILE A 166 -14.69 -10.71 -21.80
CA ILE A 166 -15.25 -9.37 -21.73
C ILE A 166 -16.69 -9.40 -22.28
N LYS A 167 -17.66 -8.98 -21.47
CA LYS A 167 -19.06 -8.90 -21.90
C LYS A 167 -19.28 -7.75 -22.89
N GLY A 168 -20.19 -7.97 -23.83
CA GLY A 168 -20.60 -6.93 -24.77
C GLY A 168 -21.23 -5.73 -24.09
N LYS A 169 -21.03 -4.55 -24.66
CA LYS A 169 -21.45 -3.25 -24.13
C LYS A 169 -20.83 -2.94 -22.77
N THR A 170 -19.55 -3.33 -22.61
CA THR A 170 -18.77 -2.97 -21.44
C THR A 170 -17.40 -2.41 -21.81
N THR A 171 -16.87 -1.63 -20.90
CA THR A 171 -15.52 -1.13 -20.87
C THR A 171 -14.75 -1.88 -19.79
N GLN A 172 -13.56 -2.39 -20.16
CA GLN A 172 -12.67 -3.17 -19.31
C GLN A 172 -11.31 -2.47 -19.24
N PRO A 173 -11.03 -1.73 -18.17
CA PRO A 173 -9.70 -1.18 -17.94
C PRO A 173 -8.71 -2.30 -17.57
N VAL A 174 -7.45 -2.11 -17.97
CA VAL A 174 -6.32 -2.98 -17.66
C VAL A 174 -5.21 -2.11 -17.08
N TRP A 175 -4.74 -2.42 -15.90
CA TRP A 175 -3.58 -1.80 -15.30
C TRP A 175 -2.32 -2.37 -15.91
N LEU A 176 -1.35 -1.52 -16.20
CA LEU A 176 -0.04 -1.88 -16.67
C LEU A 176 0.99 -1.47 -15.65
N SER A 177 1.95 -2.34 -15.37
CA SER A 177 3.09 -2.05 -14.51
C SER A 177 4.39 -2.39 -15.23
N LEU A 178 5.41 -1.56 -15.08
CA LEU A 178 6.74 -1.78 -15.59
C LEU A 178 7.75 -1.48 -14.50
N ASP A 179 8.48 -2.50 -14.08
CA ASP A 179 9.54 -2.39 -13.08
C ASP A 179 10.88 -2.19 -13.82
N ILE A 180 11.50 -1.01 -13.69
CA ILE A 180 12.79 -0.75 -14.33
C ILE A 180 13.90 -1.38 -13.49
N PRO A 181 14.69 -2.34 -14.03
CA PRO A 181 15.79 -2.94 -13.28
C PRO A 181 16.83 -1.90 -12.83
N GLY A 182 17.44 -2.11 -11.65
CA GLY A 182 18.47 -1.22 -11.11
C GLY A 182 19.76 -1.18 -11.93
N ASP A 183 19.99 -2.21 -12.73
CA ASP A 183 21.13 -2.35 -13.66
C ASP A 183 20.78 -2.04 -15.12
N ALA A 184 19.55 -1.57 -15.39
CA ALA A 184 19.15 -1.18 -16.74
C ALA A 184 20.07 -0.09 -17.31
N VAL A 185 20.47 -0.22 -18.56
CA VAL A 185 21.28 0.78 -19.26
C VAL A 185 20.39 2.01 -19.55
N PRO A 186 20.79 3.23 -19.17
CA PRO A 186 20.04 4.43 -19.52
C PRO A 186 19.89 4.59 -21.05
N GLY A 187 18.71 5.04 -21.48
CA GLY A 187 18.39 5.26 -22.90
C GLY A 187 16.98 4.82 -23.28
N SER A 188 16.67 4.88 -24.56
CA SER A 188 15.36 4.58 -25.12
C SER A 188 15.20 3.10 -25.40
N TYR A 189 14.03 2.55 -25.05
CA TYR A 189 13.63 1.16 -25.27
C TYR A 189 12.27 1.10 -25.93
N ILE A 190 12.06 0.08 -26.75
CA ILE A 190 10.78 -0.18 -27.44
C ILE A 190 10.36 -1.62 -27.20
N ALA A 191 9.09 -1.81 -26.85
CA ALA A 191 8.43 -3.10 -26.78
C ALA A 191 7.06 -3.06 -27.46
N SER A 192 6.48 -4.22 -27.69
CA SER A 192 5.10 -4.38 -28.15
C SER A 192 4.23 -4.99 -27.05
N LEU A 193 3.02 -4.46 -26.92
CA LEU A 193 1.90 -5.10 -26.24
C LEU A 193 1.02 -5.73 -27.31
N GLU A 194 0.82 -7.03 -27.24
CA GLU A 194 -0.06 -7.78 -28.13
C GLU A 194 -1.36 -8.11 -27.39
N LEU A 195 -2.48 -7.64 -27.94
CA LEU A 195 -3.82 -8.00 -27.48
C LEU A 195 -4.26 -9.27 -28.21
N LEU A 196 -4.60 -10.30 -27.46
CA LEU A 196 -4.98 -11.60 -27.99
C LEU A 196 -6.44 -11.91 -27.72
N LYS A 197 -7.05 -12.67 -28.65
CA LYS A 197 -8.31 -13.38 -28.45
C LYS A 197 -8.06 -14.87 -28.71
N GLY A 198 -8.08 -15.68 -27.65
CA GLY A 198 -7.50 -17.02 -27.70
C GLY A 198 -6.01 -16.95 -28.05
N ASN A 199 -5.61 -17.62 -29.13
CA ASN A 199 -4.23 -17.61 -29.64
C ASN A 199 -3.98 -16.58 -30.77
N GLU A 200 -5.01 -15.84 -31.18
CA GLU A 200 -4.91 -14.87 -32.29
C GLU A 200 -4.53 -13.49 -31.76
N VAL A 201 -3.47 -12.89 -32.31
CA VAL A 201 -3.12 -11.48 -32.04
C VAL A 201 -4.08 -10.62 -32.85
N ILE A 202 -4.97 -9.91 -32.17
CA ILE A 202 -5.98 -9.05 -32.80
C ILE A 202 -5.51 -7.59 -32.93
N GLU A 203 -4.55 -7.18 -32.09
CA GLU A 203 -3.95 -5.85 -32.17
C GLU A 203 -2.55 -5.84 -31.54
N THR A 204 -1.68 -4.95 -32.06
CA THR A 204 -0.34 -4.69 -31.51
C THR A 204 -0.20 -3.21 -31.22
N LEU A 205 0.18 -2.88 -29.98
CA LEU A 205 0.39 -1.52 -29.48
C LEU A 205 1.86 -1.34 -29.10
N ALA A 206 2.37 -0.10 -29.15
CA ALA A 206 3.76 0.19 -28.85
C ALA A 206 3.96 0.68 -27.40
N ILE A 207 5.06 0.27 -26.79
CA ILE A 207 5.55 0.80 -25.52
C ILE A 207 6.90 1.46 -25.79
N HIS A 208 7.04 2.73 -25.42
CA HIS A 208 8.27 3.49 -25.51
C HIS A 208 8.69 3.89 -24.09
N LEU A 209 9.81 3.35 -23.64
CA LEU A 209 10.38 3.63 -22.32
C LEU A 209 11.67 4.43 -22.49
N GLU A 210 11.79 5.53 -21.74
CA GLU A 210 13.06 6.23 -21.57
C GLU A 210 13.58 5.94 -20.16
N VAL A 211 14.68 5.20 -20.06
CA VAL A 211 15.37 4.91 -18.79
C VAL A 211 16.36 6.04 -18.51
N GLN A 212 16.10 6.78 -17.43
CA GLN A 212 16.97 7.86 -16.98
C GLN A 212 18.18 7.32 -16.20
N ALA A 213 19.24 8.13 -16.11
CA ALA A 213 20.51 7.70 -15.50
C ALA A 213 20.45 7.50 -13.97
N GLN A 214 19.50 8.14 -13.31
CA GLN A 214 19.34 8.07 -11.87
C GLN A 214 18.81 6.68 -11.44
N THR A 215 19.07 6.35 -10.16
CA THR A 215 18.54 5.13 -9.53
C THR A 215 17.73 5.52 -8.30
N LEU A 216 16.49 5.06 -8.25
CA LEU A 216 15.67 5.19 -7.06
C LEU A 216 16.18 4.22 -5.98
N PRO A 217 16.37 4.65 -4.72
CA PRO A 217 16.69 3.74 -3.63
C PRO A 217 15.65 2.62 -3.49
N SER A 218 16.04 1.53 -2.85
CA SER A 218 15.08 0.45 -2.54
C SER A 218 13.98 0.95 -1.60
N PRO A 219 12.76 0.38 -1.63
CA PRO A 219 11.63 0.84 -0.80
C PRO A 219 11.94 0.91 0.70
N GLY A 220 12.75 -0.02 1.23
CA GLY A 220 13.19 -0.02 2.62
C GLY A 220 14.06 1.20 2.99
N GLU A 221 14.73 1.81 2.00
CA GLU A 221 15.61 2.98 2.15
C GLU A 221 14.92 4.32 1.89
N TRP A 222 13.67 4.33 1.42
CA TRP A 222 12.94 5.58 1.21
C TRP A 222 12.79 6.35 2.51
N ALA A 223 12.88 7.68 2.43
CA ALA A 223 12.73 8.53 3.60
C ALA A 223 11.27 8.74 3.99
N PHE A 224 10.34 8.58 3.05
CA PHE A 224 8.91 8.71 3.32
C PHE A 224 8.46 7.69 4.38
N HIS A 225 7.92 8.17 5.50
CA HIS A 225 7.44 7.33 6.59
C HIS A 225 6.02 6.87 6.34
N LEU A 226 5.87 5.72 5.67
CA LEU A 226 4.57 5.09 5.43
C LEU A 226 4.18 4.21 6.62
N ASP A 227 2.99 4.46 7.19
CA ASP A 227 2.38 3.64 8.24
C ASP A 227 0.95 3.24 7.87
N LEU A 228 0.80 2.10 7.23
CA LEU A 228 -0.50 1.49 6.95
C LEU A 228 -0.72 0.33 7.94
N TRP A 229 -1.73 0.43 8.81
CA TRP A 229 -1.95 -0.58 9.86
C TRP A 229 -2.41 -1.92 9.28
N GLN A 230 -1.72 -2.99 9.66
CA GLN A 230 -1.95 -4.33 9.15
C GLN A 230 -2.90 -5.11 10.07
N ASN A 231 -3.85 -5.85 9.47
CA ASN A 231 -4.71 -6.80 10.16
C ASN A 231 -4.46 -8.23 9.64
N PRO A 232 -3.62 -9.05 10.31
CA PRO A 232 -3.39 -10.43 9.90
C PRO A 232 -4.65 -11.31 10.03
N PHE A 233 -5.55 -11.00 10.96
CA PHE A 233 -6.77 -11.79 11.23
C PHE A 233 -7.78 -11.71 10.09
N ALA A 234 -7.81 -10.61 9.34
CA ALA A 234 -8.61 -10.50 8.13
C ALA A 234 -8.12 -11.45 7.02
N VAL A 235 -6.80 -11.71 6.96
CA VAL A 235 -6.21 -12.64 5.99
C VAL A 235 -6.65 -14.07 6.29
N SER A 236 -6.55 -14.52 7.54
CA SER A 236 -6.95 -15.88 7.94
C SER A 236 -8.43 -16.14 7.67
N ARG A 237 -9.33 -15.18 8.02
CA ARG A 237 -10.77 -15.32 7.76
C ARG A 237 -11.07 -15.45 6.28
N VAL A 238 -10.51 -14.58 5.45
CA VAL A 238 -10.81 -14.59 4.01
C VAL A 238 -10.24 -15.82 3.32
N ALA A 239 -9.05 -16.26 3.73
CA ALA A 239 -8.43 -17.48 3.23
C ALA A 239 -9.08 -18.76 3.80
N GLY A 240 -9.81 -18.65 4.92
CA GLY A 240 -10.43 -19.81 5.59
C GLY A 240 -9.40 -20.71 6.28
N VAL A 241 -8.32 -20.14 6.81
CA VAL A 241 -7.22 -20.84 7.48
C VAL A 241 -7.16 -20.48 8.96
N GLU A 242 -6.52 -21.32 9.76
CA GLU A 242 -6.30 -21.06 11.19
C GLU A 242 -5.24 -19.98 11.39
N ASN A 243 -5.48 -19.07 12.35
CA ASN A 243 -4.52 -18.03 12.71
C ASN A 243 -3.15 -18.64 13.05
N TRP A 244 -2.10 -18.06 12.47
CA TRP A 244 -0.70 -18.41 12.71
C TRP A 244 -0.30 -19.83 12.28
N SER A 245 -1.17 -20.54 11.51
CA SER A 245 -0.80 -21.77 10.82
C SER A 245 0.21 -21.51 9.69
N GLN A 246 0.82 -22.57 9.17
CA GLN A 246 1.73 -22.46 8.03
C GLN A 246 1.03 -21.85 6.81
N GLU A 247 -0.21 -22.24 6.56
CA GLU A 247 -1.06 -21.73 5.48
C GLU A 247 -1.35 -20.24 5.66
N HIS A 248 -1.57 -19.79 6.91
CA HIS A 248 -1.79 -18.37 7.19
C HIS A 248 -0.55 -17.53 6.84
N TRP A 249 0.66 -17.99 7.20
CA TRP A 249 1.90 -17.31 6.84
C TRP A 249 2.12 -17.24 5.31
N GLU A 250 1.70 -18.29 4.59
CA GLU A 250 1.76 -18.31 3.12
C GLU A 250 0.80 -17.29 2.50
N GLU A 251 -0.42 -17.15 3.03
CA GLU A 251 -1.41 -16.15 2.59
C GLU A 251 -1.03 -14.71 2.96
N LEU A 252 -0.37 -14.50 4.10
CA LEU A 252 0.15 -13.19 4.52
C LEU A 252 1.28 -12.69 3.61
N ARG A 253 2.14 -13.58 3.15
CA ARG A 253 3.37 -13.23 2.42
C ARG A 253 3.15 -12.32 1.21
N PRO A 254 2.27 -12.62 0.24
CA PRO A 254 2.05 -11.75 -0.91
C PRO A 254 1.48 -10.37 -0.52
N VAL A 255 0.65 -10.31 0.53
CA VAL A 255 0.04 -9.07 1.01
C VAL A 255 1.10 -8.17 1.67
N MET A 256 1.94 -8.72 2.56
CA MET A 256 2.96 -7.95 3.26
C MET A 256 4.16 -7.61 2.36
N LYS A 257 4.51 -8.48 1.40
CA LYS A 257 5.52 -8.17 0.38
C LYS A 257 5.12 -6.97 -0.48
N MET A 258 3.84 -6.88 -0.85
CA MET A 258 3.30 -5.73 -1.60
C MET A 258 3.39 -4.45 -0.77
N LEU A 259 3.10 -4.52 0.52
CA LEU A 259 3.22 -3.41 1.47
C LEU A 259 4.68 -2.94 1.62
N ALA A 260 5.62 -3.88 1.80
CA ALA A 260 7.06 -3.60 1.85
C ALA A 260 7.54 -2.90 0.55
N GLY A 261 7.04 -3.34 -0.61
CA GLY A 261 7.33 -2.72 -1.91
C GLY A 261 6.79 -1.29 -2.09
N ALA A 262 5.94 -0.82 -1.18
CA ALA A 262 5.49 0.57 -1.12
C ALA A 262 6.26 1.42 -0.08
N GLY A 263 7.25 0.84 0.60
CA GLY A 263 8.11 1.56 1.54
C GLY A 263 7.56 1.66 2.97
N GLN A 264 6.68 0.73 3.39
CA GLN A 264 6.19 0.64 4.78
C GLN A 264 7.34 0.66 5.78
N LYS A 265 7.17 1.41 6.88
CA LYS A 265 8.18 1.52 7.95
C LYS A 265 7.76 0.85 9.24
N VAL A 266 6.46 0.76 9.51
CA VAL A 266 5.90 0.43 10.80
C VAL A 266 5.22 -0.94 10.80
N ILE A 267 5.50 -1.75 11.81
CA ILE A 267 4.82 -3.00 12.08
C ILE A 267 3.71 -2.72 13.09
N THR A 268 2.45 -2.97 12.72
CA THR A 268 1.32 -2.92 13.63
C THR A 268 1.28 -4.20 14.46
N THR A 269 1.37 -4.09 15.78
CA THR A 269 1.21 -5.20 16.73
C THR A 269 0.13 -4.90 17.76
N THR A 270 -0.46 -5.93 18.33
CA THR A 270 -1.47 -5.80 19.37
C THR A 270 -0.98 -6.48 20.65
N ILE A 271 -0.78 -5.69 21.71
CA ILE A 271 -0.34 -6.18 23.04
C ILE A 271 -1.52 -6.60 23.92
N ASN A 272 -2.73 -6.31 23.50
CA ASN A 272 -3.95 -6.81 24.10
C ASN A 272 -4.99 -7.11 23.01
N LYS A 273 -6.07 -7.78 23.39
CA LYS A 273 -7.17 -8.17 22.54
C LYS A 273 -8.08 -6.97 22.25
N ARG A 274 -8.49 -6.79 20.98
CA ARG A 274 -9.48 -5.81 20.54
C ARG A 274 -9.16 -4.36 20.93
N PRO A 275 -7.97 -3.83 20.64
CA PRO A 275 -7.60 -2.46 21.01
C PRO A 275 -8.58 -1.40 20.46
N TRP A 276 -9.21 -1.66 19.31
CA TRP A 276 -10.25 -0.82 18.67
C TRP A 276 -11.66 -1.43 18.77
N ASP A 277 -11.92 -2.26 19.78
CA ASP A 277 -13.18 -3.00 19.99
C ASP A 277 -13.67 -3.69 18.72
N GLY A 278 -14.88 -3.41 18.26
CA GLY A 278 -15.52 -4.00 17.08
C GLY A 278 -15.52 -3.10 15.83
N GLN A 279 -14.53 -2.24 15.66
CA GLN A 279 -14.49 -1.26 14.55
C GLN A 279 -14.38 -1.93 13.18
N THR A 280 -13.73 -3.08 13.08
CA THR A 280 -13.49 -3.84 11.84
C THR A 280 -14.35 -5.11 11.75
N GLU A 281 -14.39 -5.75 10.58
CA GLU A 281 -15.07 -7.05 10.41
C GLU A 281 -14.39 -8.14 11.27
N ASP A 282 -13.06 -8.17 11.25
CA ASP A 282 -12.22 -9.05 12.06
C ASP A 282 -11.61 -8.25 13.20
N ALA A 283 -12.02 -8.52 14.42
CA ALA A 283 -11.40 -7.93 15.59
C ALA A 283 -9.95 -8.40 15.70
N TYR A 284 -9.06 -7.49 16.07
CA TYR A 284 -7.68 -7.83 16.36
C TYR A 284 -7.59 -8.69 17.62
N ASP A 285 -6.89 -9.81 17.57
CA ASP A 285 -6.54 -10.59 18.75
C ASP A 285 -5.21 -10.12 19.33
N SER A 286 -4.92 -10.50 20.58
CA SER A 286 -3.63 -10.22 21.19
C SER A 286 -2.53 -11.05 20.52
N MET A 287 -1.37 -10.45 20.26
CA MET A 287 -0.16 -11.16 19.83
C MET A 287 0.69 -11.60 21.02
N ILE A 288 0.25 -11.30 22.25
CA ILE A 288 0.88 -11.70 23.50
C ILE A 288 -0.18 -12.40 24.37
N GLU A 289 0.11 -13.60 24.85
CA GLU A 289 -0.77 -14.28 25.79
C GLU A 289 -0.49 -13.79 27.20
N TRP A 290 -1.53 -13.42 27.93
CA TRP A 290 -1.47 -12.92 29.29
C TRP A 290 -2.09 -13.94 30.24
N VAL A 291 -1.33 -14.42 31.23
CA VAL A 291 -1.80 -15.40 32.22
C VAL A 291 -1.61 -14.87 33.62
N LEU A 292 -2.72 -14.79 34.37
CA LEU A 292 -2.71 -14.54 35.82
C LEU A 292 -2.74 -15.89 36.54
N HIS A 293 -1.65 -16.23 37.25
CA HIS A 293 -1.51 -17.48 38.00
C HIS A 293 -2.31 -17.46 39.30
N GLU A 294 -2.54 -18.66 39.87
CA GLU A 294 -3.28 -18.81 41.15
C GLU A 294 -2.58 -18.10 42.32
N ASP A 295 -1.25 -17.93 42.29
CA ASP A 295 -0.48 -17.22 43.31
C ASP A 295 -0.46 -15.70 43.12
N GLY A 296 -1.14 -15.18 42.10
CA GLY A 296 -1.24 -13.76 41.75
C GLY A 296 -0.07 -13.23 40.90
N SER A 297 0.86 -14.07 40.50
CA SER A 297 1.92 -13.68 39.55
C SER A 297 1.42 -13.67 38.11
N TRP A 298 2.13 -12.94 37.23
CA TRP A 298 1.84 -12.87 35.80
C TRP A 298 2.90 -13.57 34.98
N SER A 299 2.49 -14.21 33.89
CA SER A 299 3.37 -14.62 32.81
C SER A 299 2.84 -14.17 31.46
N TYR A 300 3.76 -14.00 30.50
CA TYR A 300 3.47 -13.49 29.16
C TYR A 300 4.16 -14.37 28.12
N ASP A 301 3.41 -14.87 27.13
CA ASP A 301 3.97 -15.58 26.00
C ASP A 301 4.05 -14.63 24.79
N TYR A 302 5.26 -14.34 24.36
CA TYR A 302 5.58 -13.46 23.23
C TYR A 302 5.72 -14.21 21.89
N SER A 303 5.45 -15.50 21.83
CA SER A 303 5.75 -16.33 20.65
C SER A 303 5.09 -15.82 19.36
N VAL A 304 3.83 -15.40 19.42
CA VAL A 304 3.12 -14.84 18.26
C VAL A 304 3.67 -13.48 17.89
N PHE A 305 3.91 -12.62 18.87
CA PHE A 305 4.51 -11.30 18.69
C PHE A 305 5.88 -11.41 17.99
N ASP A 306 6.75 -12.28 18.48
CA ASP A 306 8.08 -12.52 17.93
C ASP A 306 8.02 -13.01 16.48
N ASN A 307 7.17 -14.02 16.22
CA ASN A 307 7.03 -14.58 14.89
C ASN A 307 6.48 -13.55 13.89
N TRP A 308 5.52 -12.72 14.32
CA TRP A 308 4.98 -11.66 13.47
C TRP A 308 6.03 -10.58 13.16
N VAL A 309 6.74 -10.07 14.16
CA VAL A 309 7.80 -9.08 13.97
C VAL A 309 8.90 -9.62 13.06
N GLN A 310 9.38 -10.85 13.31
CA GLN A 310 10.41 -11.48 12.47
C GLN A 310 9.92 -11.68 11.03
N PHE A 311 8.67 -12.12 10.85
CA PHE A 311 8.08 -12.27 9.52
C PHE A 311 8.06 -10.93 8.76
N MET A 312 7.72 -9.83 9.43
CA MET A 312 7.72 -8.50 8.82
C MET A 312 9.14 -8.01 8.49
N PHE A 313 10.12 -8.32 9.36
CA PHE A 313 11.54 -8.05 9.07
C PHE A 313 12.03 -8.81 7.84
N ASP A 314 11.63 -10.06 7.69
CA ASP A 314 11.97 -10.88 6.51
C ASP A 314 11.34 -10.32 5.22
N MET A 315 10.27 -9.54 5.32
CA MET A 315 9.67 -8.81 4.20
C MET A 315 10.36 -7.47 3.91
N GLY A 316 11.24 -6.99 4.80
CA GLY A 316 11.92 -5.70 4.69
C GLY A 316 11.22 -4.54 5.38
N ILE A 317 10.32 -4.82 6.33
CA ILE A 317 9.65 -3.82 7.18
C ILE A 317 10.26 -3.94 8.57
N ASP A 318 11.25 -3.11 8.89
CA ASP A 318 12.13 -3.29 10.04
C ASP A 318 12.48 -1.99 10.80
N LYS A 319 11.76 -0.89 10.54
CA LYS A 319 12.15 0.41 11.12
C LYS A 319 11.48 0.73 12.44
N GLN A 320 10.24 0.27 12.64
CA GLN A 320 9.48 0.59 13.84
C GLN A 320 8.44 -0.49 14.14
N ILE A 321 8.19 -0.73 15.45
CA ILE A 321 7.15 -1.63 15.97
C ILE A 321 6.20 -0.80 16.81
N ASN A 322 4.93 -0.67 16.38
CA ASN A 322 3.90 0.03 17.13
C ASN A 322 2.99 -0.96 17.86
N CYS A 323 2.95 -0.86 19.19
CA CYS A 323 2.27 -1.80 20.09
C CYS A 323 0.96 -1.21 20.63
N TYR A 324 -0.16 -1.60 20.07
CA TYR A 324 -1.50 -1.13 20.44
C TYR A 324 -2.12 -2.02 21.51
N SER A 325 -2.69 -1.53 22.60
CA SER A 325 -2.61 -0.21 23.18
C SER A 325 -2.76 -0.32 24.70
N MET A 326 -2.14 0.56 25.46
CA MET A 326 -2.38 0.63 26.90
C MET A 326 -3.76 1.18 27.24
N VAL A 327 -4.41 1.86 26.29
CA VAL A 327 -5.77 2.41 26.45
C VAL A 327 -6.63 1.89 25.30
N PRO A 328 -7.10 0.63 25.36
CA PRO A 328 -8.01 0.12 24.34
C PRO A 328 -9.37 0.84 24.41
N TRP A 329 -10.11 0.83 23.30
CA TRP A 329 -11.48 1.39 23.25
C TRP A 329 -12.50 0.53 24.01
N GLY A 330 -12.13 -0.69 24.41
CA GLY A 330 -12.95 -1.62 25.16
C GLY A 330 -12.24 -2.19 26.40
N ASP A 331 -12.55 -3.42 26.74
CA ASP A 331 -11.97 -4.13 27.89
C ASP A 331 -10.56 -4.65 27.60
N LEU A 332 -9.80 -4.90 28.68
CA LEU A 332 -8.57 -5.68 28.69
C LEU A 332 -8.89 -7.16 28.95
N TYR A 333 -8.13 -8.08 28.34
CA TYR A 333 -8.37 -9.52 28.39
C TYR A 333 -7.13 -10.25 28.89
N TYR A 334 -7.32 -11.31 29.68
CA TYR A 334 -6.27 -12.21 30.14
C TYR A 334 -6.84 -13.57 30.54
N TYR A 335 -6.01 -14.60 30.55
CA TYR A 335 -6.39 -15.90 31.10
C TYR A 335 -6.19 -15.92 32.62
N ASP A 336 -7.20 -16.31 33.39
CA ASP A 336 -7.17 -16.42 34.83
C ASP A 336 -7.15 -17.91 35.20
N GLU A 337 -5.99 -18.41 35.69
CA GLU A 337 -5.84 -19.82 36.07
C GLU A 337 -6.81 -20.23 37.17
N SER A 338 -7.06 -19.36 38.14
CA SER A 338 -7.98 -19.67 39.24
C SER A 338 -9.40 -19.88 38.78
N LYS A 339 -9.78 -19.26 37.64
CA LYS A 339 -11.09 -19.40 37.01
C LYS A 339 -11.10 -20.39 35.86
N GLY A 340 -9.91 -20.80 35.37
CA GLY A 340 -9.75 -21.71 34.24
C GLY A 340 -10.30 -21.18 32.90
N LYS A 341 -10.32 -19.87 32.72
CA LYS A 341 -10.87 -19.22 31.51
C LYS A 341 -10.33 -17.82 31.27
N GLU A 342 -10.47 -17.34 30.04
CA GLU A 342 -10.29 -15.92 29.69
C GLU A 342 -11.33 -15.06 30.41
N VAL A 343 -10.90 -13.95 30.95
CA VAL A 343 -11.72 -12.92 31.59
C VAL A 343 -11.43 -11.56 30.98
N SER A 344 -12.40 -10.65 31.07
CA SER A 344 -12.23 -9.26 30.70
C SER A 344 -12.35 -8.34 31.92
N VAL A 345 -11.68 -7.20 31.87
CA VAL A 345 -11.72 -6.18 32.88
C VAL A 345 -11.66 -4.78 32.27
N THR A 346 -12.54 -3.90 32.74
CA THR A 346 -12.47 -2.46 32.43
C THR A 346 -11.59 -1.78 33.47
N LEU A 347 -10.44 -1.26 33.09
CA LEU A 347 -9.52 -0.55 33.98
C LEU A 347 -9.48 0.94 33.63
N VAL A 348 -9.56 1.77 34.66
CA VAL A 348 -9.52 3.23 34.54
C VAL A 348 -8.08 3.71 34.73
N PRO A 349 -7.45 4.34 33.74
CA PRO A 349 -6.11 4.92 33.82
C PRO A 349 -5.97 5.81 35.09
N GLY A 350 -4.84 5.69 35.79
CA GLY A 350 -4.56 6.44 37.03
C GLY A 350 -5.04 5.78 38.31
N THR A 351 -5.77 4.68 38.23
CA THR A 351 -6.11 3.88 39.41
C THR A 351 -4.98 2.91 39.78
N SER A 352 -4.89 2.50 41.06
CA SER A 352 -3.92 1.49 41.47
C SER A 352 -4.09 0.18 40.71
N THR A 353 -5.33 -0.26 40.49
CA THR A 353 -5.64 -1.48 39.73
C THR A 353 -5.14 -1.42 38.26
N TYR A 354 -5.21 -0.26 37.64
CA TYR A 354 -4.63 -0.04 36.29
C TYR A 354 -3.11 -0.16 36.33
N ASN A 355 -2.45 0.48 37.30
CA ASN A 355 -1.00 0.44 37.43
C ASN A 355 -0.51 -0.97 37.80
N ASP A 356 -1.23 -1.68 38.71
CA ASP A 356 -0.91 -3.05 39.13
C ASP A 356 -1.05 -4.06 37.98
N PHE A 357 -1.92 -3.78 37.02
CA PHE A 357 -2.07 -4.58 35.79
C PHE A 357 -0.92 -4.33 34.78
N TRP A 358 -0.62 -3.06 34.48
CA TRP A 358 0.35 -2.73 33.42
C TRP A 358 1.81 -2.80 33.86
N ARG A 359 2.13 -2.51 35.14
CA ARG A 359 3.51 -2.47 35.64
C ARG A 359 4.26 -3.79 35.46
N PRO A 360 3.74 -4.96 35.85
CA PRO A 360 4.42 -6.24 35.60
C PRO A 360 4.66 -6.53 34.12
N PHE A 361 3.67 -6.21 33.31
CA PHE A 361 3.81 -6.37 31.86
C PHE A 361 4.92 -5.48 31.28
N LEU A 362 4.92 -4.19 31.58
CA LEU A 362 5.91 -3.26 31.05
C LEU A 362 7.35 -3.65 31.43
N ILE A 363 7.55 -4.13 32.67
CA ILE A 363 8.86 -4.64 33.11
C ILE A 363 9.27 -5.84 32.26
N SER A 364 8.42 -6.86 32.17
CA SER A 364 8.70 -8.06 31.39
C SER A 364 8.87 -7.76 29.90
N PHE A 365 8.05 -6.85 29.36
CA PHE A 365 8.10 -6.49 27.94
C PHE A 365 9.40 -5.74 27.58
N VAL A 366 9.87 -4.83 28.42
CA VAL A 366 11.15 -4.14 28.20
C VAL A 366 12.31 -5.14 28.24
N GLU A 367 12.34 -6.05 29.22
CA GLU A 367 13.36 -7.11 29.29
C GLU A 367 13.35 -7.97 28.01
N HIS A 368 12.17 -8.38 27.55
CA HIS A 368 12.01 -9.15 26.31
C HIS A 368 12.49 -8.37 25.08
N LEU A 369 12.12 -7.09 24.95
CA LEU A 369 12.57 -6.25 23.83
C LEU A 369 14.08 -6.01 23.85
N GLU A 370 14.72 -5.93 25.03
CA GLU A 370 16.17 -5.83 25.17
C GLU A 370 16.85 -7.13 24.72
N GLU A 371 16.34 -8.29 25.11
CA GLU A 371 16.84 -9.59 24.67
C GLU A 371 16.77 -9.76 23.14
N LYS A 372 15.71 -9.25 22.51
CA LYS A 372 15.54 -9.28 21.05
C LYS A 372 16.32 -8.18 20.30
N GLY A 373 16.80 -7.16 21.01
CA GLY A 373 17.41 -5.98 20.38
C GLY A 373 16.41 -5.06 19.68
N TRP A 374 15.14 -5.10 20.05
CA TRP A 374 14.04 -4.36 19.42
C TRP A 374 13.60 -3.11 20.20
N ARG A 375 14.15 -2.89 21.37
CA ARG A 375 13.71 -1.81 22.26
C ARG A 375 13.70 -0.42 21.61
N GLU A 376 14.79 -0.07 20.90
CA GLU A 376 14.98 1.25 20.33
C GLU A 376 14.03 1.55 19.16
N ILE A 377 13.45 0.52 18.55
CA ILE A 377 12.50 0.63 17.44
C ILE A 377 11.06 0.39 17.86
N THR A 378 10.80 0.16 19.15
CA THR A 378 9.46 -0.16 19.66
C THR A 378 8.82 1.06 20.32
N CYS A 379 7.57 1.32 19.97
CA CYS A 379 6.72 2.32 20.59
C CYS A 379 5.48 1.68 21.20
N ILE A 380 5.10 2.12 22.40
CA ILE A 380 3.74 1.95 22.87
C ILE A 380 2.85 2.90 22.09
N ALA A 381 1.86 2.36 21.39
CA ALA A 381 1.05 3.09 20.45
C ALA A 381 -0.36 3.36 20.99
N MET A 382 -0.84 4.56 20.78
CA MET A 382 -2.15 5.02 21.24
C MET A 382 -2.89 5.75 20.13
N ASP A 383 -4.21 5.61 20.13
CA ASP A 383 -5.09 6.12 19.08
C ASP A 383 -6.16 7.05 19.67
N GLU A 384 -6.06 8.33 19.34
CA GLU A 384 -7.00 9.40 19.68
C GLU A 384 -7.30 9.55 21.18
N ILE A 385 -6.28 9.41 22.03
CA ILE A 385 -6.42 9.48 23.48
C ILE A 385 -6.36 10.94 23.97
N GLU A 386 -7.25 11.27 24.93
CA GLU A 386 -7.33 12.60 25.51
C GLU A 386 -6.08 12.94 26.36
N ALA A 387 -5.72 14.21 26.41
CA ALA A 387 -4.46 14.69 26.98
C ALA A 387 -4.26 14.35 28.46
N ASP A 388 -5.31 14.35 29.27
CA ASP A 388 -5.24 14.00 30.69
C ASP A 388 -4.95 12.52 30.91
N VAL A 389 -5.53 11.65 30.08
CA VAL A 389 -5.23 10.22 30.06
C VAL A 389 -3.81 9.97 29.55
N MET A 390 -3.40 10.66 28.46
CA MET A 390 -2.03 10.56 27.95
C MET A 390 -0.99 10.92 29.02
N LYS A 391 -1.24 11.96 29.83
CA LYS A 391 -0.34 12.31 30.93
C LYS A 391 -0.15 11.14 31.92
N ILE A 392 -1.23 10.50 32.30
CA ILE A 392 -1.21 9.35 33.23
C ILE A 392 -0.38 8.20 32.65
N ILE A 393 -0.56 7.90 31.36
CA ILE A 393 0.17 6.83 30.67
C ILE A 393 1.66 7.16 30.57
N LEU A 394 1.99 8.39 30.20
CA LEU A 394 3.38 8.84 30.12
C LEU A 394 4.08 8.81 31.48
N ASP A 395 3.41 9.23 32.55
CA ASP A 395 3.95 9.16 33.91
C ASP A 395 4.24 7.69 34.33
N LEU A 396 3.35 6.75 33.98
CA LEU A 396 3.55 5.31 34.26
C LEU A 396 4.69 4.73 33.42
N LEU A 397 4.80 5.10 32.15
CA LEU A 397 5.90 4.68 31.27
C LEU A 397 7.24 5.23 31.75
N ASP A 398 7.31 6.49 32.19
CA ASP A 398 8.53 7.10 32.72
C ASP A 398 9.02 6.40 33.99
N GLU A 399 8.09 5.94 34.81
CA GLU A 399 8.40 5.21 36.04
C GLU A 399 8.83 3.75 35.76
N THR A 400 8.21 3.07 34.79
CA THR A 400 8.28 1.61 34.66
C THR A 400 9.12 1.16 33.46
N ALA A 401 9.08 1.90 32.36
CA ALA A 401 9.76 1.60 31.09
C ALA A 401 10.44 2.87 30.53
N PRO A 402 11.34 3.52 31.31
CA PRO A 402 11.91 4.81 30.94
C PRO A 402 12.63 4.75 29.60
N GLY A 403 12.30 5.65 28.67
CA GLY A 403 12.90 5.77 27.35
C GLY A 403 12.28 4.86 26.28
N LEU A 404 11.27 4.05 26.60
CA LEU A 404 10.49 3.36 25.59
C LEU A 404 9.74 4.37 24.71
N GLY A 405 9.77 4.19 23.39
CA GLY A 405 9.12 5.06 22.42
C GLY A 405 7.61 5.17 22.63
N VAL A 406 7.02 6.28 22.21
CA VAL A 406 5.56 6.49 22.24
C VAL A 406 5.10 6.98 20.88
N SER A 407 4.14 6.26 20.30
CA SER A 407 3.43 6.63 19.09
C SER A 407 2.01 7.11 19.43
N LEU A 408 1.57 8.20 18.82
CA LEU A 408 0.23 8.77 19.06
C LEU A 408 -0.40 9.26 17.76
N ALA A 409 -1.57 8.73 17.42
CA ALA A 409 -2.48 9.37 16.48
C ALA A 409 -3.29 10.43 17.25
N ASP A 410 -3.04 11.72 16.95
CA ASP A 410 -3.50 12.85 17.76
C ASP A 410 -4.48 13.74 16.97
N LYS A 411 -5.75 13.71 17.37
CA LYS A 411 -6.80 14.58 16.81
C LYS A 411 -6.90 15.95 17.49
N SER A 412 -6.20 16.18 18.64
CA SER A 412 -6.43 17.32 19.53
C SER A 412 -5.20 18.22 19.76
N GLN A 413 -4.06 17.91 19.13
CA GLN A 413 -2.75 18.57 19.37
C GLN A 413 -2.27 18.46 20.83
N SER A 414 -2.63 17.36 21.49
CA SER A 414 -2.24 17.08 22.86
C SER A 414 -0.72 16.91 23.04
N TYR A 415 0.00 16.54 21.98
CA TYR A 415 1.46 16.41 21.96
C TYR A 415 2.20 17.66 22.46
N ARG A 416 1.62 18.86 22.31
CA ARG A 416 2.23 20.12 22.80
C ARG A 416 2.38 20.17 24.32
N LEU A 417 1.58 19.38 25.04
CA LEU A 417 1.68 19.27 26.50
C LEU A 417 2.80 18.33 26.94
N PHE A 418 3.33 17.52 26.00
CA PHE A 418 4.31 16.47 26.27
C PHE A 418 5.53 16.57 25.35
N PRO A 419 6.20 17.75 25.27
CA PRO A 419 7.33 17.92 24.38
C PRO A 419 8.42 16.90 24.70
N GLY A 420 8.93 16.23 23.68
CA GLY A 420 9.97 15.23 23.83
C GLY A 420 9.52 13.84 24.29
N ARG A 421 8.21 13.61 24.55
CA ARG A 421 7.70 12.29 24.96
C ARG A 421 7.01 11.51 23.84
N ILE A 422 6.42 12.19 22.87
CA ILE A 422 5.79 11.56 21.71
C ILE A 422 6.82 11.49 20.58
N THR A 423 7.46 10.34 20.41
CA THR A 423 8.54 10.17 19.43
C THR A 423 8.00 9.97 18.02
N ASP A 424 6.86 9.32 17.87
CA ASP A 424 6.13 9.17 16.62
C ASP A 424 4.75 9.83 16.77
N LEU A 425 4.55 10.93 16.06
CA LEU A 425 3.32 11.70 16.09
C LEU A 425 2.61 11.63 14.74
N CYS A 426 1.35 11.23 14.75
CA CYS A 426 0.48 11.31 13.60
C CYS A 426 -0.65 12.32 13.86
N VAL A 427 -0.70 13.42 13.11
CA VAL A 427 -1.73 14.45 13.27
C VAL A 427 -2.89 14.25 12.28
N ALA A 428 -4.11 14.51 12.71
CA ALA A 428 -5.26 14.49 11.82
C ALA A 428 -5.14 15.57 10.73
N GLN A 429 -5.68 15.30 9.54
CA GLN A 429 -5.77 16.31 8.48
C GLN A 429 -6.42 17.62 8.99
N GLY A 430 -5.87 18.74 8.55
CA GLY A 430 -6.32 20.07 8.96
C GLY A 430 -5.58 20.63 10.16
N PHE A 431 -4.80 19.80 10.86
CA PHE A 431 -3.86 20.31 11.88
C PHE A 431 -2.56 20.75 11.23
N VAL A 432 -2.22 22.02 11.42
CA VAL A 432 -0.96 22.59 10.95
C VAL A 432 0.02 22.62 12.11
N LEU A 433 1.11 21.84 12.00
CA LEU A 433 2.25 22.05 12.87
C LEU A 433 2.86 23.42 12.56
N ASN A 434 3.05 24.23 13.60
CA ASN A 434 3.82 25.46 13.43
C ASN A 434 5.31 25.15 13.19
N GLU A 435 6.04 26.11 12.68
CA GLU A 435 7.44 25.94 12.32
C GLU A 435 8.31 25.51 13.53
N ASN A 436 8.09 26.12 14.70
CA ASN A 436 8.85 25.78 15.91
C ASN A 436 8.62 24.32 16.36
N ASP A 437 7.38 23.82 16.26
CA ASP A 437 7.08 22.42 16.61
C ASP A 437 7.74 21.45 15.61
N ARG A 438 7.75 21.78 14.32
CA ARG A 438 8.43 20.97 13.29
C ARG A 438 9.93 20.93 13.50
N ASP A 439 10.54 22.11 13.71
CA ASP A 439 11.99 22.22 13.92
C ASP A 439 12.40 21.44 15.16
N PHE A 440 11.70 21.63 16.29
CA PHE A 440 11.96 20.86 17.51
C PHE A 440 11.88 19.34 17.29
N ARG A 441 10.86 18.86 16.60
CA ARG A 441 10.69 17.42 16.35
C ARG A 441 11.77 16.88 15.41
N SER A 442 12.08 17.61 14.34
CA SER A 442 13.14 17.25 13.39
C SER A 442 14.53 17.23 14.05
N GLU A 443 14.86 18.26 14.87
CA GLU A 443 16.14 18.34 15.59
C GLU A 443 16.33 17.19 16.61
N ASN A 444 15.24 16.65 17.13
CA ASN A 444 15.24 15.49 18.06
C ASN A 444 15.09 14.14 17.35
N GLY A 445 15.01 14.11 16.01
CA GLY A 445 14.85 12.87 15.24
C GLY A 445 13.48 12.22 15.43
N PHE A 446 12.44 12.97 15.80
CA PHE A 446 11.08 12.47 15.97
C PHE A 446 10.33 12.46 14.66
N THR A 447 9.58 11.39 14.42
CA THR A 447 8.74 11.24 13.24
C THR A 447 7.44 12.03 13.38
N THR A 448 7.02 12.69 12.30
CA THR A 448 5.73 13.39 12.23
C THR A 448 4.99 13.05 10.96
N THR A 449 3.92 12.30 11.08
CA THR A 449 3.04 11.92 9.98
C THR A 449 1.68 12.60 10.09
N TRP A 450 0.81 12.34 9.14
CA TRP A 450 -0.58 12.78 9.15
C TRP A 450 -1.50 11.68 8.65
N TYR A 451 -2.79 11.77 8.99
CA TYR A 451 -3.78 10.79 8.57
C TYR A 451 -5.06 11.42 8.06
N VAL A 452 -5.79 10.63 7.28
CA VAL A 452 -7.19 10.84 6.89
C VAL A 452 -8.00 9.59 7.22
N CYS A 453 -9.27 9.78 7.49
CA CYS A 453 -10.22 8.71 7.76
C CYS A 453 -11.59 9.00 7.12
N CYS A 454 -12.64 8.39 7.64
CA CYS A 454 -14.02 8.58 7.20
C CYS A 454 -14.54 10.02 7.20
N ALA A 455 -13.91 10.93 7.95
CA ALA A 455 -14.35 12.31 8.12
C ALA A 455 -13.84 13.29 7.05
N GLN A 456 -12.84 12.92 6.27
CA GLN A 456 -12.23 13.78 5.27
C GLN A 456 -12.51 13.26 3.85
N GLU A 457 -13.10 14.12 3.00
CA GLU A 457 -13.36 13.77 1.61
C GLU A 457 -12.09 13.75 0.76
N PHE A 458 -11.25 14.78 0.90
CA PHE A 458 -10.07 15.01 0.06
C PHE A 458 -8.86 15.50 0.85
N PRO A 459 -7.62 15.06 0.50
CA PRO A 459 -7.37 13.88 -0.33
C PRO A 459 -7.62 12.60 0.45
N ASN A 460 -8.14 11.56 -0.20
CA ASN A 460 -8.40 10.27 0.44
C ASN A 460 -8.22 9.11 -0.56
N VAL A 461 -8.35 7.88 -0.06
CA VAL A 461 -8.22 6.66 -0.85
C VAL A 461 -9.44 5.74 -0.68
N PHE A 462 -10.63 6.31 -0.70
CA PHE A 462 -11.88 5.56 -0.80
C PHE A 462 -11.99 4.86 -2.16
N THR A 463 -12.81 3.83 -2.28
CA THR A 463 -12.99 3.15 -3.57
C THR A 463 -13.61 4.05 -4.65
N PHE A 464 -14.26 5.11 -4.26
CA PHE A 464 -14.80 6.14 -5.16
C PHE A 464 -13.89 7.36 -5.35
N SER A 465 -12.84 7.55 -4.52
CA SER A 465 -11.88 8.66 -4.68
C SER A 465 -11.20 8.62 -6.05
N ASP A 466 -10.88 9.78 -6.61
CA ASP A 466 -10.09 9.81 -7.85
C ASP A 466 -8.75 9.10 -7.67
N PRO A 467 -8.30 8.32 -8.64
CA PRO A 467 -6.99 7.65 -8.54
C PRO A 467 -5.85 8.61 -8.23
N ALA A 468 -5.87 9.81 -8.81
CA ALA A 468 -4.88 10.87 -8.60
C ALA A 468 -4.70 11.28 -7.13
N GLU A 469 -5.72 11.12 -6.30
CA GLU A 469 -5.64 11.47 -4.87
C GLU A 469 -4.60 10.63 -4.12
N GLY A 470 -4.42 9.37 -4.51
CA GLY A 470 -3.37 8.51 -3.94
C GLY A 470 -1.98 9.12 -4.11
N ALA A 471 -1.65 9.58 -5.31
CA ALA A 471 -0.36 10.24 -5.56
C ALA A 471 -0.29 11.62 -4.88
N PHE A 472 -1.39 12.37 -4.86
CA PHE A 472 -1.46 13.68 -4.22
C PHE A 472 -1.14 13.61 -2.72
N ILE A 473 -1.53 12.56 -2.00
CA ILE A 473 -1.23 12.37 -0.58
C ILE A 473 0.27 12.50 -0.30
N ALA A 474 1.12 11.86 -1.09
CA ALA A 474 2.57 11.92 -0.88
C ALA A 474 3.13 13.32 -1.16
N TRP A 475 2.70 13.99 -2.23
CA TRP A 475 3.09 15.36 -2.54
C TRP A 475 2.62 16.35 -1.46
N HIS A 476 1.37 16.20 -0.98
CA HIS A 476 0.83 17.00 0.13
C HIS A 476 1.68 16.83 1.40
N THR A 477 2.04 15.61 1.76
CA THR A 477 2.90 15.30 2.91
C THR A 477 4.15 16.17 2.92
N ILE A 478 4.91 16.14 1.82
CA ILE A 478 6.17 16.89 1.73
C ILE A 478 5.93 18.39 1.66
N SER A 479 4.84 18.81 0.99
CA SER A 479 4.45 20.23 0.92
C SER A 479 4.06 20.81 2.28
N ALA A 480 3.45 19.99 3.14
CA ALA A 480 3.12 20.35 4.53
C ALA A 480 4.34 20.29 5.48
N GLY A 481 5.50 19.82 5.00
CA GLY A 481 6.71 19.66 5.83
C GLY A 481 6.59 18.51 6.82
N LEU A 482 5.91 17.43 6.44
CA LEU A 482 5.70 16.23 7.24
C LEU A 482 6.56 15.08 6.70
N ASP A 483 6.83 14.07 7.54
CA ASP A 483 7.72 12.95 7.21
C ASP A 483 7.01 11.82 6.45
N GLY A 484 5.69 11.69 6.62
CA GLY A 484 4.97 10.57 6.05
C GLY A 484 3.46 10.60 6.25
N PHE A 485 2.85 9.48 5.96
CA PHE A 485 1.40 9.30 5.95
C PHE A 485 1.00 8.03 6.68
N LEU A 486 0.00 8.14 7.55
CA LEU A 486 -0.64 7.02 8.23
C LEU A 486 -2.05 6.79 7.67
N ARG A 487 -2.43 5.52 7.54
CA ARG A 487 -3.83 5.12 7.40
C ARG A 487 -4.13 3.93 8.31
N TRP A 488 -5.21 4.03 9.07
CA TRP A 488 -5.62 3.07 10.09
C TRP A 488 -5.99 1.68 9.55
N ALA A 489 -6.01 1.53 8.19
CA ALA A 489 -6.52 0.31 7.58
C ALA A 489 -5.84 0.00 6.24
N TYR A 490 -4.89 -0.94 6.27
CA TYR A 490 -4.29 -1.52 5.07
C TYR A 490 -5.17 -2.60 4.47
N ASN A 491 -5.62 -3.56 5.29
CA ASN A 491 -6.30 -4.77 4.84
C ASN A 491 -7.40 -5.26 5.81
N ASN A 492 -8.11 -4.35 6.46
CA ASN A 492 -9.30 -4.69 7.25
C ASN A 492 -10.49 -5.00 6.32
N TRP A 493 -10.41 -6.16 5.67
CA TRP A 493 -11.35 -6.53 4.63
C TRP A 493 -12.77 -6.73 5.17
N VAL A 494 -13.74 -6.22 4.41
CA VAL A 494 -15.16 -6.48 4.60
C VAL A 494 -15.51 -7.93 4.25
N LYS A 495 -16.78 -8.31 4.35
CA LYS A 495 -17.20 -9.70 4.15
C LYS A 495 -16.89 -10.21 2.72
N GLU A 496 -17.17 -9.42 1.70
CA GLU A 496 -16.98 -9.78 0.28
C GLU A 496 -16.21 -8.68 -0.47
N PRO A 497 -14.93 -8.43 -0.11
CA PRO A 497 -14.20 -7.26 -0.56
C PRO A 497 -14.01 -7.18 -2.09
N LEU A 498 -14.05 -8.32 -2.78
CA LEU A 498 -13.93 -8.37 -4.24
C LEU A 498 -15.23 -8.07 -4.99
N LEU A 499 -16.35 -7.88 -4.29
CA LEU A 499 -17.66 -7.58 -4.87
C LEU A 499 -18.22 -6.25 -4.34
N ASP A 500 -18.14 -6.02 -3.03
CA ASP A 500 -18.72 -4.86 -2.37
C ASP A 500 -17.74 -4.28 -1.34
N SER A 501 -17.35 -3.04 -1.52
CA SER A 501 -16.36 -2.37 -0.67
C SER A 501 -16.97 -1.56 0.47
N ARG A 502 -18.31 -1.55 0.60
CA ARG A 502 -19.02 -0.83 1.64
C ARG A 502 -18.94 -1.54 2.99
N PHE A 503 -18.86 -0.80 4.05
CA PHE A 503 -18.80 -1.34 5.40
C PHE A 503 -19.54 -0.44 6.40
N ARG A 504 -20.70 -0.88 6.87
CA ARG A 504 -21.49 -0.18 7.90
C ARG A 504 -21.69 1.30 7.54
N ALA A 505 -21.38 2.22 8.45
CA ALA A 505 -21.48 3.67 8.24
C ALA A 505 -20.20 4.31 7.69
N LEU A 506 -19.13 3.56 7.49
CA LEU A 506 -17.89 4.09 6.93
C LEU A 506 -17.99 4.25 5.41
N PRO A 507 -17.35 5.26 4.79
CA PRO A 507 -17.25 5.37 3.35
C PRO A 507 -16.63 4.12 2.73
N ALA A 508 -17.10 3.69 1.57
CA ALA A 508 -16.64 2.47 0.93
C ALA A 508 -15.13 2.51 0.67
N GLY A 509 -14.42 1.45 1.12
CA GLY A 509 -12.97 1.35 1.02
C GLY A 509 -12.18 2.12 2.09
N ASP A 510 -12.84 2.66 3.11
CA ASP A 510 -12.15 3.27 4.26
C ASP A 510 -11.38 2.22 5.06
N THR A 511 -11.90 1.00 5.15
CA THR A 511 -11.35 -0.09 5.96
C THR A 511 -10.21 -0.87 5.29
N TYR A 512 -9.89 -0.63 4.03
CA TYR A 512 -8.78 -1.28 3.35
C TYR A 512 -8.39 -0.58 2.04
N ILE A 513 -7.14 -0.78 1.63
CA ILE A 513 -6.59 -0.20 0.39
C ILE A 513 -6.11 -1.26 -0.60
N VAL A 514 -5.98 -2.52 -0.18
CA VAL A 514 -5.58 -3.67 -1.00
C VAL A 514 -6.56 -4.81 -0.83
N TYR A 515 -6.49 -5.82 -1.69
CA TYR A 515 -7.47 -6.90 -1.77
C TYR A 515 -6.88 -8.28 -1.45
N PRO A 516 -7.70 -9.27 -1.07
CA PRO A 516 -7.25 -10.61 -0.74
C PRO A 516 -6.45 -11.30 -1.86
N GLY A 517 -5.56 -12.22 -1.46
CA GLY A 517 -4.74 -13.01 -2.37
C GLY A 517 -3.66 -12.19 -3.06
N GLY A 518 -3.12 -11.18 -2.38
CA GLY A 518 -2.05 -10.32 -2.90
C GLY A 518 -2.47 -9.44 -4.08
N ARG A 519 -3.75 -9.11 -4.20
CA ARG A 519 -4.26 -8.19 -5.22
C ARG A 519 -4.08 -6.75 -4.76
N SER A 520 -3.41 -5.95 -5.59
CA SER A 520 -3.31 -4.51 -5.41
C SER A 520 -4.62 -3.80 -5.78
N SER A 521 -4.63 -2.49 -5.62
CA SER A 521 -5.70 -1.63 -6.10
C SER A 521 -5.16 -0.44 -6.89
N VAL A 522 -6.01 0.18 -7.69
CA VAL A 522 -5.68 1.45 -8.34
C VAL A 522 -5.23 2.49 -7.31
N ARG A 523 -5.91 2.56 -6.16
CA ARG A 523 -5.61 3.49 -5.05
C ARG A 523 -4.23 3.27 -4.46
N PHE A 524 -3.87 2.01 -4.17
CA PHE A 524 -2.58 1.66 -3.59
C PHE A 524 -1.42 1.89 -4.56
N GLU A 525 -1.60 1.52 -5.84
CA GLU A 525 -0.58 1.77 -6.87
C GLU A 525 -0.32 3.27 -7.04
N LYS A 526 -1.37 4.10 -6.99
CA LYS A 526 -1.23 5.56 -7.06
C LYS A 526 -0.57 6.16 -5.83
N LEU A 527 -0.86 5.64 -4.63
CA LEU A 527 -0.14 6.05 -3.42
C LEU A 527 1.36 5.73 -3.54
N ARG A 528 1.72 4.51 -3.97
CA ARG A 528 3.11 4.12 -4.20
C ARG A 528 3.79 4.98 -5.26
N GLU A 529 3.11 5.30 -6.36
CA GLU A 529 3.59 6.20 -7.40
C GLU A 529 3.94 7.57 -6.81
N GLY A 530 3.05 8.15 -6.00
CA GLY A 530 3.31 9.42 -5.32
C GLY A 530 4.50 9.36 -4.36
N ILE A 531 4.68 8.26 -3.63
CA ILE A 531 5.83 8.06 -2.74
C ILE A 531 7.13 8.02 -3.56
N GLN A 532 7.16 7.30 -4.69
CA GLN A 532 8.33 7.30 -5.58
C GLN A 532 8.64 8.72 -6.12
N ASP A 533 7.61 9.48 -6.50
CA ASP A 533 7.77 10.86 -6.97
C ASP A 533 8.44 11.74 -5.91
N VAL A 534 8.00 11.67 -4.64
CA VAL A 534 8.58 12.51 -3.57
C VAL A 534 9.96 12.03 -3.15
N GLU A 535 10.30 10.76 -3.29
CA GLU A 535 11.67 10.29 -3.11
C GLU A 535 12.61 10.85 -4.20
N LYS A 536 12.17 10.85 -5.46
CA LYS A 536 12.90 11.52 -6.54
C LYS A 536 13.06 13.01 -6.27
N LEU A 537 11.99 13.67 -5.83
CA LEU A 537 11.99 15.08 -5.47
C LEU A 537 13.02 15.39 -4.37
N ARG A 538 13.08 14.59 -3.31
CA ARG A 538 14.04 14.76 -2.21
C ARG A 538 15.48 14.69 -2.71
N ILE A 539 15.79 13.70 -3.53
CA ILE A 539 17.13 13.51 -4.12
C ILE A 539 17.48 14.69 -5.03
N LEU A 540 16.59 15.07 -5.94
CA LEU A 540 16.82 16.15 -6.90
C LEU A 540 16.94 17.52 -6.21
N LYS A 541 16.10 17.79 -5.20
CA LYS A 541 16.18 19.01 -4.39
C LYS A 541 17.54 19.14 -3.71
N THR A 542 18.06 18.05 -3.12
CA THR A 542 19.37 18.03 -2.48
C THR A 542 20.49 18.35 -3.49
N LYS A 543 20.44 17.75 -4.69
CA LYS A 543 21.40 18.05 -5.77
C LYS A 543 21.34 19.52 -6.22
N LEU A 544 20.14 20.07 -6.38
CA LEU A 544 19.96 21.47 -6.76
C LEU A 544 20.50 22.42 -5.68
N MET A 545 20.28 22.12 -4.39
CA MET A 545 20.76 22.93 -3.27
C MET A 545 22.29 22.94 -3.15
N THR A 546 22.97 21.90 -3.57
CA THR A 546 24.43 21.81 -3.61
C THR A 546 25.05 22.46 -4.86
N SER A 547 24.22 22.73 -5.87
CA SER A 547 24.65 23.37 -7.13
C SER A 547 24.63 24.91 -7.01
N SER A 548 25.71 25.57 -7.42
CA SER A 548 25.81 27.03 -7.43
C SER A 548 25.35 27.67 -8.75
N THR A 549 24.66 26.97 -9.62
CA THR A 549 24.23 27.49 -10.92
C THR A 549 22.94 28.31 -10.83
N ASN A 550 22.81 29.31 -11.70
CA ASN A 550 21.57 30.09 -11.80
C ASN A 550 20.36 29.20 -12.20
N GLU A 551 20.61 28.16 -12.97
CA GLU A 551 19.56 27.22 -13.40
C GLU A 551 19.04 26.41 -12.21
N ALA A 552 19.91 25.93 -11.32
CA ALA A 552 19.50 25.26 -10.10
C ALA A 552 18.63 26.15 -9.22
N SER A 553 19.03 27.43 -9.02
CA SER A 553 18.23 28.40 -8.26
C SER A 553 16.87 28.64 -8.90
N LYS A 554 16.79 28.71 -10.23
CA LYS A 554 15.53 28.85 -10.95
C LYS A 554 14.63 27.65 -10.73
N LYS A 555 15.17 26.41 -10.85
CA LYS A 555 14.40 25.17 -10.63
C LYS A 555 13.90 25.02 -9.19
N LEU A 556 14.68 25.46 -8.19
CA LEU A 556 14.21 25.52 -6.80
C LEU A 556 13.03 26.48 -6.64
N SER A 557 13.09 27.69 -7.26
CA SER A 557 11.96 28.63 -7.21
C SER A 557 10.72 28.13 -7.96
N GLU A 558 10.90 27.39 -9.07
CA GLU A 558 9.79 26.71 -9.76
C GLU A 558 9.15 25.65 -8.84
N LEU A 559 9.98 24.85 -8.14
CA LEU A 559 9.49 23.85 -7.19
C LEU A 559 8.66 24.48 -6.07
N GLU A 560 9.12 25.60 -5.47
CA GLU A 560 8.38 26.31 -4.43
C GLU A 560 6.97 26.70 -4.90
N ASN A 561 6.83 27.13 -6.15
CA ASN A 561 5.53 27.47 -6.71
C ASN A 561 4.65 26.24 -6.96
N ILE A 562 5.23 25.15 -7.44
CA ILE A 562 4.52 23.87 -7.64
C ILE A 562 4.02 23.34 -6.28
N MET A 563 4.87 23.35 -5.25
CA MET A 563 4.51 22.83 -3.92
C MET A 563 3.33 23.55 -3.28
N LYS A 564 3.10 24.85 -3.58
CA LYS A 564 1.94 25.58 -3.08
C LYS A 564 0.60 24.95 -3.52
N HIS A 565 0.56 24.32 -4.69
CA HIS A 565 -0.64 23.67 -5.19
C HIS A 565 -0.97 22.36 -4.45
N PHE A 566 0.00 21.80 -3.72
CA PHE A 566 -0.19 20.60 -2.90
C PHE A 566 -0.54 20.89 -1.43
N GLN A 567 -0.65 22.17 -1.02
CA GLN A 567 -1.02 22.55 0.36
C GLN A 567 -2.55 22.61 0.58
N ILE A 568 -3.31 22.34 -0.45
CA ILE A 568 -4.79 22.40 -0.40
C ILE A 568 -5.38 21.15 0.24
N VAL A 569 -6.49 21.31 0.93
CA VAL A 569 -7.28 20.24 1.57
C VAL A 569 -8.71 20.16 1.02
N GLU A 570 -9.03 20.97 0.03
CA GLU A 570 -10.26 20.91 -0.76
C GLU A 570 -9.90 20.44 -2.17
N ARG A 571 -10.72 19.56 -2.75
CA ARG A 571 -10.45 18.96 -4.05
C ARG A 571 -10.46 20.02 -5.16
N PRO A 572 -9.36 20.21 -5.90
CA PRO A 572 -9.32 21.14 -7.03
C PRO A 572 -9.85 20.49 -8.31
N ASP A 573 -10.51 21.27 -9.17
CA ASP A 573 -10.98 20.80 -10.48
C ASP A 573 -9.86 20.32 -11.41
N ASN A 574 -8.64 20.80 -11.21
CA ASN A 574 -7.46 20.53 -12.04
C ASN A 574 -6.44 19.59 -11.39
N LEU A 575 -6.86 18.69 -10.50
CA LEU A 575 -5.99 17.76 -9.74
C LEU A 575 -4.95 17.06 -10.62
N ASN A 576 -5.37 16.46 -11.74
CA ASN A 576 -4.49 15.75 -12.66
C ASN A 576 -3.45 16.69 -13.31
N SER A 577 -3.78 17.96 -13.53
CA SER A 577 -2.81 18.94 -14.04
C SER A 577 -1.75 19.28 -13.02
N ILE A 578 -2.12 19.43 -11.75
CA ILE A 578 -1.20 19.72 -10.64
C ILE A 578 -0.16 18.59 -10.53
N LEU A 579 -0.60 17.33 -10.52
CA LEU A 579 0.31 16.18 -10.50
C LEU A 579 1.21 16.11 -11.73
N LYS A 580 0.65 16.39 -12.91
CA LYS A 580 1.42 16.43 -14.15
C LYS A 580 2.52 17.49 -14.12
N ASP A 581 2.26 18.67 -13.55
CA ASP A 581 3.25 19.72 -13.42
C ASP A 581 4.38 19.31 -12.48
N GLY A 582 4.05 18.64 -11.35
CA GLY A 582 5.04 18.05 -10.45
C GLY A 582 5.93 17.00 -11.14
N LYS A 583 5.34 16.03 -11.84
CA LYS A 583 6.07 15.00 -12.59
C LYS A 583 6.93 15.57 -13.71
N LYS A 584 6.41 16.55 -14.42
CA LYS A 584 7.18 17.25 -15.46
C LYS A 584 8.42 17.92 -14.87
N TRP A 585 8.30 18.54 -13.69
CA TRP A 585 9.44 19.13 -13.02
C TRP A 585 10.49 18.05 -12.64
N LEU A 586 10.06 16.88 -12.13
CA LEU A 586 10.94 15.76 -11.83
C LEU A 586 11.71 15.31 -13.08
N ASP A 587 11.03 15.13 -14.19
CA ASP A 587 11.66 14.72 -15.46
C ASP A 587 12.67 15.75 -15.95
N GLU A 588 12.30 17.03 -16.01
CA GLU A 588 13.17 18.13 -16.45
C GLU A 588 14.43 18.25 -15.60
N VAL A 589 14.30 18.16 -14.28
CA VAL A 589 15.44 18.25 -13.35
C VAL A 589 16.31 17.01 -13.40
N SER A 590 15.73 15.82 -13.58
CA SER A 590 16.51 14.58 -13.76
C SER A 590 17.47 14.68 -14.94
N LEU A 591 17.04 15.29 -16.05
CA LEU A 591 17.87 15.48 -17.24
C LEU A 591 19.04 16.47 -17.03
N MET A 592 19.00 17.30 -15.99
CA MET A 592 20.13 18.17 -15.63
C MET A 592 21.32 17.40 -15.01
N PHE A 593 21.11 16.15 -14.60
CA PHE A 593 22.13 15.31 -13.95
C PHE A 593 22.33 13.98 -14.75
N PRO A 594 22.87 14.06 -15.97
CA PRO A 594 22.93 12.91 -16.88
C PRO A 594 23.86 11.78 -16.41
N ASP A 595 24.80 12.07 -15.51
CA ASP A 595 25.77 11.08 -15.04
C ASP A 595 25.22 10.19 -13.90
N GLY A 596 24.01 10.44 -13.44
CA GLY A 596 23.35 9.65 -12.39
C GLY A 596 24.09 9.60 -11.04
N ALA A 597 25.17 10.35 -10.88
CA ALA A 597 25.93 10.40 -9.64
C ALA A 597 25.06 10.98 -8.50
N LEU A 598 24.87 10.17 -7.45
CA LEU A 598 24.22 10.56 -6.20
C LEU A 598 25.17 11.37 -5.32
#